data_aef21dd3e8cc715b1a959e0990982ee1
#
_entry.id   aef21dd3e8cc715b1a959e0990982ee1
#
_cell.length_a   1.000
_cell.length_b   1.000
_cell.length_c   1.000
_cell.angle_alpha   90.00
_cell.angle_beta   90.00
_cell.angle_gamma   90.00
#
_symmetry.space_group_name_H-M   'P 1'
#
loop_
_entity.id
_entity.type
_entity.pdbx_description
1 polymer ?
#
loop_
_entity_poly.entity_id
_entity_poly.type
_entity_poly.pdbx_seq_one_letter_code
_entity_poly.pdbx_strand_id
1 'polypeptide(L)'
;YTYDKRGNLVKEEEICSPTTTGPKNITIATYLYDETNRMVQGTNKSGEVSAYTFNALGVRVGTEQILQDNSHGYTDFHCQTPSVETGIEKPEVVKTDYVIDYTHLDTDQRVLVKSEQDGYDFRYTYGLDKVKVYTTSEGSDWWGQNIHKCVNADYVHVDRLGSVVNLSDQYGRVTARADYTDWGEVRKYTDITVDQGFRRLL
;
A
#
# COMPACT_ATOMS: atom_id res chain seq x y z
N TYR A 1 1.49 -22.51 -8.60
CA TYR A 1 0.44 -22.02 -7.71
C TYR A 1 -0.09 -23.17 -6.85
N THR A 2 -0.19 -22.96 -5.55
CA THR A 2 -0.77 -23.92 -4.59
C THR A 2 -2.00 -23.31 -3.95
N TYR A 3 -3.07 -24.09 -3.83
CA TYR A 3 -4.33 -23.65 -3.25
C TYR A 3 -4.68 -24.49 -2.02
N ASP A 4 -5.38 -23.88 -1.07
CA ASP A 4 -5.94 -24.61 0.07
C ASP A 4 -7.21 -25.41 -0.34
N LYS A 5 -7.80 -26.16 0.62
CA LYS A 5 -9.04 -26.94 0.38
C LYS A 5 -10.27 -26.06 0.08
N ARG A 6 -10.21 -24.76 0.36
CA ARG A 6 -11.28 -23.78 0.14
C ARG A 6 -11.12 -23.01 -1.17
N GLY A 7 -10.01 -23.27 -1.90
CA GLY A 7 -9.69 -22.62 -3.18
C GLY A 7 -8.90 -21.32 -3.05
N ASN A 8 -8.40 -20.98 -1.86
CA ASN A 8 -7.56 -19.80 -1.67
C ASN A 8 -6.15 -20.09 -2.15
N LEU A 9 -5.55 -19.15 -2.87
CA LEU A 9 -4.15 -19.21 -3.29
C LEU A 9 -3.24 -19.02 -2.04
N VAL A 10 -2.51 -20.05 -1.65
CA VAL A 10 -1.65 -20.00 -0.44
C VAL A 10 -0.16 -19.86 -0.77
N LYS A 11 0.23 -20.18 -2.02
CA LYS A 11 1.64 -20.10 -2.43
C LYS A 11 1.78 -19.90 -3.93
N GLU A 12 2.69 -19.01 -4.29
CA GLU A 12 3.18 -18.83 -5.66
C GLU A 12 4.63 -19.27 -5.74
N GLU A 13 4.93 -20.05 -6.78
CA GLU A 13 6.27 -20.54 -7.06
C GLU A 13 6.62 -20.29 -8.52
N GLU A 14 7.86 -19.90 -8.77
CA GLU A 14 8.46 -19.84 -10.09
C GLU A 14 9.36 -21.04 -10.31
N ILE A 15 9.26 -21.64 -11.48
CA ILE A 15 10.14 -22.74 -11.88
C ILE A 15 11.34 -22.16 -12.60
N CYS A 16 12.48 -22.22 -11.95
CA CYS A 16 13.74 -21.80 -12.51
C CYS A 16 14.47 -22.99 -13.12
N SER A 17 14.95 -22.86 -14.36
CA SER A 17 15.80 -23.86 -15.01
C SER A 17 17.27 -23.46 -14.84
N PRO A 18 17.96 -23.93 -13.82
CA PRO A 18 19.40 -23.71 -13.70
C PRO A 18 20.14 -24.59 -14.70
N THR A 19 21.22 -24.08 -15.23
CA THR A 19 22.02 -24.68 -16.29
C THR A 19 22.74 -25.99 -15.92
N THR A 20 22.76 -26.42 -14.65
CA THR A 20 23.60 -27.55 -14.22
C THR A 20 22.95 -28.54 -13.22
N THR A 21 21.86 -28.23 -12.53
CA THR A 21 21.32 -29.10 -11.46
C THR A 21 19.84 -29.47 -11.56
N GLY A 22 19.18 -29.16 -12.67
CA GLY A 22 17.75 -29.41 -12.86
C GLY A 22 16.85 -28.25 -12.36
N PRO A 23 15.53 -28.33 -12.60
CA PRO A 23 14.60 -27.26 -12.27
C PRO A 23 14.53 -27.07 -10.75
N LYS A 24 14.60 -25.82 -10.30
CA LYS A 24 14.44 -25.42 -8.92
C LYS A 24 13.18 -24.55 -8.78
N ASN A 25 12.29 -24.90 -7.86
CA ASN A 25 11.15 -24.05 -7.54
C ASN A 25 11.59 -22.97 -6.52
N ILE A 26 11.31 -21.72 -6.83
CA ILE A 26 11.53 -20.59 -5.93
C ILE A 26 10.15 -20.06 -5.51
N THR A 27 9.94 -19.92 -4.21
CA THR A 27 8.72 -19.30 -3.68
C THR A 27 8.77 -17.80 -3.94
N ILE A 28 7.76 -17.29 -4.63
CA ILE A 28 7.60 -15.86 -4.92
C ILE A 28 6.77 -15.19 -3.84
N ALA A 29 5.68 -15.83 -3.42
CA ALA A 29 4.80 -15.30 -2.41
C ALA A 29 4.11 -16.43 -1.64
N THR A 30 3.70 -16.12 -0.39
CA THR A 30 2.83 -16.96 0.44
C THR A 30 1.72 -16.13 1.04
N TYR A 31 0.54 -16.73 1.22
CA TYR A 31 -0.66 -16.07 1.72
C TYR A 31 -1.33 -16.87 2.81
N LEU A 32 -1.82 -16.19 3.84
CA LEU A 32 -2.61 -16.77 4.92
C LEU A 32 -4.02 -16.19 4.90
N TYR A 33 -5.00 -17.03 5.19
CA TYR A 33 -6.42 -16.67 5.21
C TYR A 33 -7.05 -17.02 6.55
N ASP A 34 -8.01 -16.23 6.96
CA ASP A 34 -8.82 -16.52 8.13
C ASP A 34 -9.92 -17.57 7.83
N GLU A 35 -10.74 -17.87 8.83
CA GLU A 35 -11.83 -18.85 8.70
C GLU A 35 -12.93 -18.40 7.73
N THR A 36 -13.00 -17.12 7.41
CA THR A 36 -13.96 -16.50 6.49
C THR A 36 -13.40 -16.26 5.09
N ASN A 37 -12.25 -16.86 4.75
CA ASN A 37 -11.54 -16.71 3.47
C ASN A 37 -11.01 -15.31 3.18
N ARG A 38 -10.77 -14.48 4.19
CA ARG A 38 -10.12 -13.19 4.01
C ARG A 38 -8.62 -13.37 4.17
N MET A 39 -7.85 -12.80 3.26
CA MET A 39 -6.39 -12.79 3.36
C MET A 39 -5.96 -11.92 4.56
N VAL A 40 -5.33 -12.53 5.55
CA VAL A 40 -4.85 -11.85 6.76
C VAL A 40 -3.36 -11.57 6.73
N GLN A 41 -2.61 -12.24 5.84
CA GLN A 41 -1.18 -12.00 5.67
C GLN A 41 -0.72 -12.40 4.28
N GLY A 42 0.18 -11.61 3.71
CA GLY A 42 0.97 -11.92 2.53
C GLY A 42 2.45 -11.76 2.83
N THR A 43 3.28 -12.63 2.28
CA THR A 43 4.74 -12.52 2.36
C THR A 43 5.30 -12.63 0.96
N ASN A 44 6.11 -11.67 0.54
CA ASN A 44 6.71 -11.67 -0.79
C ASN A 44 8.07 -12.41 -0.81
N LYS A 45 8.69 -12.48 -2.00
CA LYS A 45 9.98 -13.14 -2.23
C LYS A 45 11.12 -12.54 -1.39
N SER A 46 11.05 -11.25 -1.09
CA SER A 46 12.05 -10.53 -0.28
C SER A 46 11.88 -10.77 1.22
N GLY A 47 10.83 -11.48 1.64
CA GLY A 47 10.52 -11.71 3.04
C GLY A 47 9.74 -10.57 3.70
N GLU A 48 9.35 -9.55 2.93
CA GLU A 48 8.46 -8.50 3.43
C GLU A 48 7.08 -9.07 3.72
N VAL A 49 6.54 -8.73 4.86
CA VAL A 49 5.24 -9.22 5.34
C VAL A 49 4.24 -8.08 5.37
N SER A 50 3.06 -8.32 4.79
CA SER A 50 1.89 -7.44 4.95
C SER A 50 0.82 -8.19 5.72
N ALA A 51 0.41 -7.68 6.87
CA ALA A 51 -0.68 -8.22 7.68
C ALA A 51 -1.88 -7.27 7.67
N TYR A 52 -3.08 -7.82 7.67
CA TYR A 52 -4.33 -7.08 7.55
C TYR A 52 -5.24 -7.33 8.73
N THR A 53 -5.77 -6.25 9.31
CA THR A 53 -6.74 -6.31 10.40
C THR A 53 -8.13 -6.00 9.86
N PHE A 54 -9.10 -6.83 10.23
CA PHE A 54 -10.50 -6.69 9.85
C PHE A 54 -11.36 -6.49 11.08
N ASN A 55 -12.41 -5.71 10.96
CA ASN A 55 -13.42 -5.60 12.00
C ASN A 55 -14.47 -6.73 11.90
N ALA A 56 -15.44 -6.73 12.81
CA ALA A 56 -16.50 -7.73 12.85
C ALA A 56 -17.40 -7.76 11.59
N LEU A 57 -17.46 -6.66 10.83
CA LEU A 57 -18.21 -6.57 9.57
C LEU A 57 -17.39 -7.06 8.36
N GLY A 58 -16.15 -7.49 8.56
CA GLY A 58 -15.29 -7.95 7.49
C GLY A 58 -14.58 -6.83 6.72
N VAL A 59 -14.64 -5.60 7.22
CA VAL A 59 -13.99 -4.45 6.61
C VAL A 59 -12.57 -4.35 7.10
N ARG A 60 -11.61 -4.14 6.20
CA ARG A 60 -10.21 -3.90 6.56
C ARG A 60 -10.07 -2.55 7.26
N VAL A 61 -9.58 -2.57 8.49
CA VAL A 61 -9.40 -1.39 9.34
C VAL A 61 -7.94 -1.12 9.69
N GLY A 62 -7.03 -1.99 9.29
CA GLY A 62 -5.60 -1.79 9.52
C GLY A 62 -4.72 -2.61 8.60
N THR A 63 -3.49 -2.14 8.43
CA THR A 63 -2.41 -2.84 7.74
C THR A 63 -1.13 -2.66 8.54
N GLU A 64 -0.37 -3.74 8.70
CA GLU A 64 0.98 -3.71 9.25
C GLU A 64 1.94 -4.27 8.20
N GLN A 65 2.94 -3.50 7.81
CA GLN A 65 3.97 -3.91 6.87
C GLN A 65 5.30 -4.04 7.61
N ILE A 66 5.95 -5.18 7.47
CA ILE A 66 7.29 -5.43 7.98
C ILE A 66 8.21 -5.42 6.76
N LEU A 67 8.93 -4.31 6.59
CA LEU A 67 9.85 -4.11 5.49
C LEU A 67 11.22 -4.69 5.88
N GLN A 68 11.81 -5.46 4.98
CA GLN A 68 13.19 -5.91 5.12
C GLN A 68 14.09 -4.81 4.54
N ASP A 69 15.10 -4.36 5.26
CA ASP A 69 16.08 -3.43 4.68
C ASP A 69 16.93 -4.16 3.62
N ASN A 70 16.50 -4.03 2.38
CA ASN A 70 17.22 -4.52 1.20
C ASN A 70 18.12 -3.41 0.61
N SER A 71 18.81 -2.64 1.45
CA SER A 71 19.70 -1.53 1.00
C SER A 71 20.84 -1.97 0.07
N HIS A 72 21.01 -3.26 -0.18
CA HIS A 72 21.92 -3.82 -1.16
C HIS A 72 21.19 -4.42 -2.36
N GLY A 73 20.96 -3.54 -3.35
CA GLY A 73 20.83 -3.85 -4.76
C GLY A 73 19.93 -5.04 -5.10
N TYR A 74 18.65 -4.79 -5.26
CA TYR A 74 17.74 -5.67 -6.00
C TYR A 74 18.28 -5.82 -7.42
N THR A 75 19.09 -6.83 -7.67
CA THR A 75 19.41 -7.24 -9.02
C THR A 75 18.23 -8.07 -9.51
N ASP A 76 17.58 -7.56 -10.53
CA ASP A 76 16.39 -8.10 -11.20
C ASP A 76 16.69 -9.42 -11.94
N PHE A 77 17.29 -10.39 -11.24
CA PHE A 77 17.55 -11.73 -11.76
C PHE A 77 16.42 -12.67 -11.32
N HIS A 78 15.55 -12.95 -12.26
CA HIS A 78 14.53 -13.98 -12.20
C HIS A 78 15.11 -15.27 -11.71
N CYS A 79 15.30 -15.80 -10.73
CA CYS A 79 15.84 -17.09 -10.30
C CYS A 79 16.94 -17.07 -9.22
N GLN A 80 17.24 -15.92 -8.63
CA GLN A 80 18.12 -15.89 -7.46
C GLN A 80 17.33 -15.91 -6.16
N THR A 81 17.72 -16.79 -5.25
CA THR A 81 17.29 -16.66 -3.85
C THR A 81 17.95 -15.40 -3.29
N PRO A 82 17.20 -14.52 -2.59
CA PRO A 82 17.82 -13.40 -1.92
C PRO A 82 18.90 -13.93 -0.98
N SER A 83 20.14 -13.45 -1.14
CA SER A 83 21.18 -13.67 -0.16
C SER A 83 20.84 -12.81 1.04
N VAL A 84 20.41 -13.44 2.12
CA VAL A 84 20.28 -12.77 3.41
C VAL A 84 21.71 -12.50 3.90
N GLU A 85 22.25 -11.32 3.56
CA GLU A 85 23.43 -10.83 4.26
C GLU A 85 23.00 -10.44 5.67
N THR A 86 23.68 -10.99 6.65
CA THR A 86 23.44 -10.85 8.09
C THR A 86 23.92 -9.48 8.62
N GLY A 87 23.46 -8.41 8.02
CA GLY A 87 23.44 -7.09 8.63
C GLY A 87 22.12 -6.97 9.39
N ILE A 88 22.13 -7.17 10.72
CA ILE A 88 20.94 -7.08 11.56
C ILE A 88 20.59 -5.59 11.71
N GLU A 89 20.03 -4.99 10.68
CA GLU A 89 19.21 -3.80 10.88
C GLU A 89 17.80 -4.28 11.25
N LYS A 90 17.25 -3.65 12.27
CA LYS A 90 15.93 -4.00 12.79
C LYS A 90 14.90 -3.76 11.67
N PRO A 91 14.05 -4.74 11.31
CA PRO A 91 13.07 -4.56 10.25
C PRO A 91 12.18 -3.35 10.59
N GLU A 92 11.96 -2.51 9.62
CA GLU A 92 11.04 -1.38 9.76
C GLU A 92 9.61 -1.92 9.76
N VAL A 93 8.84 -1.52 10.77
CA VAL A 93 7.42 -1.88 10.89
C VAL A 93 6.61 -0.63 10.62
N VAL A 94 5.83 -0.63 9.54
CA VAL A 94 4.92 0.45 9.18
C VAL A 94 3.50 0.03 9.48
N LYS A 95 2.82 0.78 10.36
CA LYS A 95 1.40 0.55 10.69
C LYS A 95 0.53 1.62 10.07
N THR A 96 -0.59 1.19 9.54
CA THR A 96 -1.60 2.06 8.96
C THR A 96 -2.97 1.67 9.50
N ASP A 97 -3.68 2.62 10.09
CA ASP A 97 -5.04 2.45 10.57
C ASP A 97 -6.03 3.21 9.69
N TYR A 98 -7.24 2.67 9.52
CA TYR A 98 -8.27 3.24 8.67
C TYR A 98 -9.56 3.54 9.45
N VAL A 99 -10.09 4.74 9.30
CA VAL A 99 -11.46 5.09 9.70
C VAL A 99 -12.33 4.98 8.46
N ILE A 100 -13.39 4.18 8.55
CA ILE A 100 -14.25 3.82 7.43
C ILE A 100 -15.63 4.46 7.60
N ASP A 101 -16.20 4.98 6.51
CA ASP A 101 -17.59 5.38 6.43
C ASP A 101 -18.49 4.16 6.17
N TYR A 102 -19.32 3.82 7.14
CA TYR A 102 -20.27 2.70 7.05
C TYR A 102 -21.63 3.11 6.51
N THR A 103 -21.88 4.37 6.22
CA THR A 103 -23.17 4.83 5.71
C THR A 103 -23.43 4.44 4.25
N HIS A 104 -22.36 4.04 3.53
CA HIS A 104 -22.38 3.67 2.12
C HIS A 104 -21.94 2.21 1.91
N LEU A 105 -22.47 1.29 2.70
CA LEU A 105 -22.08 -0.14 2.67
C LEU A 105 -22.38 -0.85 1.34
N ASP A 106 -23.22 -0.27 0.48
CA ASP A 106 -23.71 -0.95 -0.72
C ASP A 106 -22.78 -0.89 -1.92
N THR A 107 -21.75 -0.04 -1.92
CA THR A 107 -20.91 0.13 -3.12
C THR A 107 -19.41 0.08 -2.87
N ASP A 108 -18.87 0.99 -2.09
CA ASP A 108 -17.45 1.02 -1.81
C ASP A 108 -17.18 1.57 -0.42
N GLN A 109 -16.50 0.79 0.39
CA GLN A 109 -16.11 1.19 1.74
C GLN A 109 -15.19 2.41 1.63
N ARG A 110 -15.73 3.57 1.98
CA ARG A 110 -14.99 4.83 1.89
C ARG A 110 -14.09 5.01 3.09
N VAL A 111 -12.80 5.08 2.85
CA VAL A 111 -11.83 5.46 3.87
C VAL A 111 -11.95 6.96 4.12
N LEU A 112 -12.33 7.36 5.34
CA LEU A 112 -12.38 8.76 5.74
C LEU A 112 -11.04 9.27 6.24
N VAL A 113 -10.30 8.44 6.96
CA VAL A 113 -8.99 8.75 7.49
C VAL A 113 -8.08 7.54 7.35
N LYS A 114 -6.86 7.78 6.89
CA LYS A 114 -5.75 6.85 6.90
C LYS A 114 -4.68 7.44 7.81
N SER A 115 -4.38 6.79 8.91
CA SER A 115 -3.34 7.23 9.86
C SER A 115 -2.12 6.35 9.72
N GLU A 116 -0.95 6.94 9.54
CA GLU A 116 0.33 6.25 9.44
C GLU A 116 1.15 6.44 10.72
N GLN A 117 2.01 5.47 11.00
CA GLN A 117 2.81 5.45 12.24
C GLN A 117 3.79 6.63 12.34
N ASP A 118 4.16 7.25 11.24
CA ASP A 118 5.03 8.43 11.20
C ASP A 118 4.35 9.74 11.64
N GLY A 119 3.08 9.66 12.09
CA GLY A 119 2.30 10.79 12.60
C GLY A 119 1.59 11.58 11.51
N TYR A 120 1.51 11.06 10.29
CA TYR A 120 0.70 11.66 9.23
C TYR A 120 -0.68 11.02 9.15
N ASP A 121 -1.70 11.88 9.12
CA ASP A 121 -3.07 11.52 8.82
C ASP A 121 -3.46 12.03 7.44
N PHE A 122 -4.03 11.15 6.63
CA PHE A 122 -4.65 11.50 5.36
C PHE A 122 -6.17 11.49 5.52
N ARG A 123 -6.81 12.62 5.33
CA ARG A 123 -8.26 12.78 5.45
C ARG A 123 -8.85 12.99 4.06
N TYR A 124 -9.84 12.17 3.74
CA TYR A 124 -10.46 12.13 2.42
C TYR A 124 -11.84 12.76 2.45
N THR A 125 -12.15 13.58 1.45
CA THR A 125 -13.48 14.11 1.19
C THR A 125 -14.02 13.46 -0.08
N TYR A 126 -15.26 13.00 -0.02
CA TYR A 126 -15.95 12.34 -1.11
C TYR A 126 -17.11 13.20 -1.63
N GLY A 127 -17.29 13.18 -2.97
CA GLY A 127 -18.52 13.49 -3.66
C GLY A 127 -19.14 12.17 -4.17
N LEU A 128 -19.31 12.03 -5.48
CA LEU A 128 -19.56 10.70 -6.08
C LEU A 128 -18.31 9.82 -5.94
N ASP A 129 -17.13 10.41 -6.17
CA ASP A 129 -15.82 9.79 -5.98
C ASP A 129 -14.99 10.58 -4.98
N LYS A 130 -13.74 10.11 -4.71
CA LYS A 130 -12.77 10.83 -3.90
C LYS A 130 -12.40 12.16 -4.56
N VAL A 131 -12.71 13.27 -3.90
CA VAL A 131 -12.53 14.62 -4.46
C VAL A 131 -11.28 15.29 -3.94
N LYS A 132 -10.97 15.10 -2.65
CA LYS A 132 -9.89 15.82 -1.99
C LYS A 132 -9.24 14.98 -0.91
N VAL A 133 -7.95 15.12 -0.78
CA VAL A 133 -7.16 14.57 0.32
C VAL A 133 -6.47 15.70 1.07
N TYR A 134 -6.58 15.68 2.38
CA TYR A 134 -5.84 16.54 3.29
C TYR A 134 -4.77 15.72 3.98
N THR A 135 -3.54 16.21 3.99
CA THR A 135 -2.48 15.67 4.83
C THR A 135 -2.37 16.52 6.08
N THR A 136 -2.49 15.90 7.24
CA THR A 136 -2.26 16.55 8.52
C THR A 136 -1.11 15.84 9.22
N SER A 137 -0.31 16.59 9.96
CA SER A 137 0.70 16.03 10.86
C SER A 137 0.44 16.51 12.27
N GLU A 138 0.79 15.68 13.24
CA GLU A 138 0.87 16.13 14.61
C GLU A 138 2.03 17.11 14.76
N GLY A 139 1.79 18.17 15.50
CA GLY A 139 2.79 19.16 15.85
C GLY A 139 2.41 19.82 17.17
N SER A 140 3.33 20.56 17.76
CA SER A 140 3.03 21.40 18.91
C SER A 140 2.95 22.86 18.47
N ASP A 141 2.00 23.60 19.07
CA ASP A 141 1.98 25.04 18.95
C ASP A 141 3.10 25.69 19.79
N TRP A 142 3.18 27.02 19.73
CA TRP A 142 4.13 27.79 20.54
C TRP A 142 4.02 27.56 22.05
N TRP A 143 2.87 27.07 22.51
CA TRP A 143 2.55 26.80 23.90
C TRP A 143 2.77 25.32 24.29
N GLY A 144 3.27 24.50 23.39
CA GLY A 144 3.51 23.06 23.61
C GLY A 144 2.24 22.21 23.58
N GLN A 145 1.11 22.72 23.08
CA GLN A 145 -0.11 21.93 22.91
C GLN A 145 -0.04 21.17 21.58
N ASN A 146 -0.45 19.91 21.60
CA ASN A 146 -0.54 19.10 20.39
C ASN A 146 -1.62 19.67 19.48
N ILE A 147 -1.23 20.02 18.27
CA ILE A 147 -2.12 20.51 17.21
C ILE A 147 -1.96 19.65 15.96
N HIS A 148 -3.09 19.39 15.27
CA HIS A 148 -3.06 18.85 13.94
C HIS A 148 -2.88 19.98 12.93
N LYS A 149 -1.73 20.01 12.29
CA LYS A 149 -1.41 21.00 11.26
C LYS A 149 -1.72 20.44 9.89
N CYS A 150 -2.57 21.13 9.13
CA CYS A 150 -2.74 20.82 7.70
C CYS A 150 -1.44 21.17 6.97
N VAL A 151 -0.77 20.14 6.44
CA VAL A 151 0.49 20.27 5.72
C VAL A 151 0.21 20.50 4.24
N ASN A 152 -0.75 19.76 3.69
CA ASN A 152 -1.10 19.86 2.26
C ASN A 152 -2.58 19.56 2.03
N ALA A 153 -3.08 19.99 0.88
CA ALA A 153 -4.41 19.69 0.41
C ALA A 153 -4.38 19.52 -1.11
N ASP A 154 -4.66 18.30 -1.58
CA ASP A 154 -4.66 17.96 -2.99
C ASP A 154 -6.07 17.61 -3.47
N TYR A 155 -6.43 18.08 -4.66
CA TYR A 155 -7.65 17.69 -5.37
C TYR A 155 -7.34 16.47 -6.24
N VAL A 156 -8.21 15.48 -6.15
CA VAL A 156 -8.06 14.21 -6.86
C VAL A 156 -8.83 14.28 -8.18
N HIS A 157 -8.15 13.99 -9.28
CA HIS A 157 -8.74 13.90 -10.61
C HIS A 157 -8.71 12.44 -11.06
N VAL A 158 -9.88 11.91 -11.37
CA VAL A 158 -10.05 10.53 -11.84
C VAL A 158 -10.41 10.50 -13.32
N ASP A 159 -10.08 9.39 -13.98
CA ASP A 159 -10.56 9.09 -15.32
C ASP A 159 -12.00 8.53 -15.28
N ARG A 160 -12.51 8.14 -16.43
CA ARG A 160 -13.86 7.56 -16.55
C ARG A 160 -14.03 6.22 -15.81
N LEU A 161 -12.94 5.54 -15.51
CA LEU A 161 -12.92 4.24 -14.81
C LEU A 161 -12.73 4.41 -13.29
N GLY A 162 -12.55 5.66 -12.81
CA GLY A 162 -12.30 5.94 -11.41
C GLY A 162 -10.82 5.88 -11.02
N SER A 163 -9.89 5.64 -11.95
CA SER A 163 -8.46 5.64 -11.68
C SER A 163 -7.95 7.07 -11.46
N VAL A 164 -7.14 7.27 -10.43
CA VAL A 164 -6.58 8.59 -10.12
C VAL A 164 -5.49 8.93 -11.13
N VAL A 165 -5.74 9.90 -12.00
CA VAL A 165 -4.80 10.29 -13.06
C VAL A 165 -3.97 11.50 -12.72
N ASN A 166 -4.50 12.44 -11.94
CA ASN A 166 -3.77 13.62 -11.51
C ASN A 166 -4.14 14.00 -10.07
N LEU A 167 -3.20 14.70 -9.42
CA LEU A 167 -3.45 15.50 -8.25
C LEU A 167 -3.18 16.97 -8.59
N SER A 168 -3.94 17.89 -7.99
CA SER A 168 -3.66 19.32 -8.10
C SER A 168 -3.77 20.02 -6.75
N ASP A 169 -2.97 21.09 -6.57
CA ASP A 169 -3.05 21.93 -5.39
C ASP A 169 -4.28 22.86 -5.42
N GLN A 170 -4.44 23.65 -4.37
CA GLN A 170 -5.52 24.63 -4.24
C GLN A 170 -5.49 25.75 -5.30
N TYR A 171 -4.40 25.89 -6.04
CA TYR A 171 -4.25 26.86 -7.12
C TYR A 171 -4.45 26.25 -8.51
N GLY A 172 -4.81 24.95 -8.56
CA GLY A 172 -5.03 24.19 -9.80
C GLY A 172 -3.74 23.71 -10.47
N ARG A 173 -2.58 23.83 -9.83
CA ARG A 173 -1.33 23.32 -10.38
C ARG A 173 -1.25 21.83 -10.14
N VAL A 174 -0.90 21.06 -11.18
CA VAL A 174 -0.72 19.62 -11.07
C VAL A 174 0.48 19.32 -10.16
N THR A 175 0.24 18.57 -9.09
CA THR A 175 1.26 18.16 -8.11
C THR A 175 1.77 16.75 -8.36
N ALA A 176 0.91 15.88 -8.91
CA ALA A 176 1.30 14.53 -9.29
C ALA A 176 0.46 14.03 -10.47
N ARG A 177 1.01 13.08 -11.23
CA ARG A 177 0.35 12.45 -12.38
C ARG A 177 0.68 10.97 -12.45
N ALA A 178 -0.34 10.14 -12.79
CA ALA A 178 -0.17 8.71 -13.08
C ALA A 178 -0.75 8.37 -14.45
N ASP A 179 -0.03 7.51 -15.16
CA ASP A 179 -0.49 6.89 -16.40
C ASP A 179 -0.60 5.38 -16.15
N TYR A 180 -1.69 4.77 -16.61
CA TYR A 180 -1.97 3.35 -16.40
C TYR A 180 -1.89 2.55 -17.70
N THR A 181 -1.66 1.24 -17.57
CA THR A 181 -1.86 0.27 -18.65
C THR A 181 -3.36 0.00 -18.81
N ASP A 182 -3.74 -0.66 -19.90
CA ASP A 182 -5.13 -1.09 -20.14
C ASP A 182 -5.65 -2.06 -19.05
N TRP A 183 -4.76 -2.65 -18.26
CA TRP A 183 -5.04 -3.58 -17.17
C TRP A 183 -5.04 -2.92 -15.79
N GLY A 184 -4.87 -1.58 -15.73
CA GLY A 184 -4.87 -0.82 -14.48
C GLY A 184 -3.54 -0.79 -13.73
N GLU A 185 -2.47 -1.34 -14.28
CA GLU A 185 -1.14 -1.24 -13.70
C GLU A 185 -0.55 0.15 -13.95
N VAL A 186 0.13 0.72 -12.96
CA VAL A 186 0.80 2.00 -13.10
C VAL A 186 1.98 1.87 -14.07
N ARG A 187 1.86 2.47 -15.26
CA ARG A 187 2.92 2.50 -16.27
C ARG A 187 4.00 3.53 -15.94
N LYS A 188 3.58 4.69 -15.49
CA LYS A 188 4.45 5.80 -15.13
C LYS A 188 3.73 6.67 -14.13
N TYR A 189 4.47 7.09 -13.12
CA TYR A 189 3.99 8.19 -12.30
C TYR A 189 5.06 9.28 -12.18
N THR A 190 4.64 10.52 -12.02
CA THR A 190 5.51 11.68 -11.87
C THR A 190 4.99 12.47 -10.69
N ASP A 191 5.81 12.60 -9.66
CA ASP A 191 5.60 13.53 -8.57
C ASP A 191 6.31 14.83 -8.94
N ILE A 192 5.57 15.91 -9.07
CA ILE A 192 6.10 17.23 -9.50
C ILE A 192 6.54 18.03 -8.28
N THR A 193 5.97 17.71 -7.14
CA THR A 193 6.40 18.24 -5.85
C THR A 193 7.18 17.15 -5.11
N VAL A 194 8.32 17.50 -4.54
CA VAL A 194 9.28 16.60 -3.86
C VAL A 194 8.69 15.79 -2.71
N ASP A 195 7.40 15.90 -2.46
CA ASP A 195 6.71 15.38 -1.29
C ASP A 195 5.64 14.34 -1.69
N GLN A 196 6.08 13.11 -1.93
CA GLN A 196 5.32 11.83 -1.87
C GLN A 196 3.82 11.84 -2.25
N GLY A 197 3.38 12.70 -3.18
CA GLY A 197 1.96 12.95 -3.47
C GLY A 197 1.13 11.71 -3.80
N PHE A 198 1.66 10.75 -4.55
CA PHE A 198 0.93 9.54 -4.95
C PHE A 198 0.88 8.44 -3.89
N ARG A 199 1.87 8.34 -3.00
CA ARG A 199 1.80 7.41 -1.85
C ARG A 199 0.58 7.62 -0.96
N ARG A 200 -0.02 8.83 -1.04
CA ARG A 200 -1.20 9.22 -0.26
C ARG A 200 -2.50 8.63 -0.79
N LEU A 201 -2.50 8.11 -2.00
CA LEU A 201 -3.71 7.66 -2.69
C LEU A 201 -3.76 6.15 -2.93
N LEU A 202 -2.62 5.51 -2.89
CA LEU A 202 -2.45 4.06 -2.96
C LEU A 202 -2.45 3.48 -1.56
#